data_2d5d81cf2c870a381ff2bb02505c187b
#
_entry.id   2d5d81cf2c870a381ff2bb02505c187b
#
_cell.length_a   1.000
_cell.length_b   1.000
_cell.length_c   1.000
_cell.angle_alpha   90.00
_cell.angle_beta   90.00
_cell.angle_gamma   90.00
#
_symmetry.space_group_name_H-M   'P 1'
#
loop_
_entity.id
_entity.type
_entity.pdbx_description
1 polymer ?
#
loop_
_entity_poly.entity_id
_entity_poly.type
_entity_poly.pdbx_seq_one_letter_code
_entity_poly.pdbx_strand_id
1 'polypeptide(L)'
;MGAFTYPRSEPGSAGHMDLVERLHANALELQRDLAGITDEAAGARPADDEWSIKQVTGHLCDYARHLHERLYKIIKLEEPRLPYWDQDEEWAKRDPNAARIDDLVRELVAQRGQTVELLTDLVHWNWARCGRHETLGRISIRMLVDRALAHDEQHMATIRSLVAGR
;
A
#
# COMPACT_ATOMS: atom_id res chain seq x y z
N MET A 1 1.50 -16.22 -12.01
CA MET A 1 1.23 -15.58 -10.69
C MET A 1 1.23 -16.68 -9.64
N GLY A 2 2.24 -16.73 -8.79
CA GLY A 2 2.30 -17.69 -7.69
C GLY A 2 1.23 -17.34 -6.64
N ALA A 3 0.48 -18.34 -6.18
CA ALA A 3 -0.46 -18.20 -5.09
C ALA A 3 0.32 -17.78 -3.83
N PHE A 4 0.07 -16.58 -3.33
CA PHE A 4 0.63 -16.12 -2.06
C PHE A 4 0.00 -16.94 -0.92
N THR A 5 0.82 -17.77 -0.28
CA THR A 5 0.42 -18.47 0.95
C THR A 5 0.68 -17.52 2.13
N TYR A 6 -0.39 -16.95 2.68
CA TYR A 6 -0.26 -16.08 3.86
C TYR A 6 -0.02 -16.93 5.11
N PRO A 7 0.95 -16.56 5.96
CA PRO A 7 1.09 -17.20 7.24
C PRO A 7 -0.19 -16.99 8.06
N ARG A 8 -0.69 -18.05 8.69
CA ARG A 8 -1.79 -17.96 9.64
C ARG A 8 -1.29 -17.17 10.84
N SER A 9 -1.78 -15.94 11.00
CA SER A 9 -1.50 -15.16 12.20
C SER A 9 -2.46 -15.58 13.30
N GLU A 10 -1.91 -15.98 14.44
CA GLU A 10 -2.73 -16.27 15.62
C GLU A 10 -3.33 -14.98 16.20
N PRO A 11 -4.64 -14.96 16.55
CA PRO A 11 -5.24 -13.83 17.22
C PRO A 11 -4.53 -13.54 18.54
N GLY A 12 -4.11 -12.31 18.75
CA GLY A 12 -3.49 -11.88 20.02
C GLY A 12 -1.98 -11.96 20.10
N SER A 13 -1.28 -12.18 18.97
CA SER A 13 0.19 -12.06 18.96
C SER A 13 0.62 -10.60 19.19
N ALA A 14 1.69 -10.41 19.97
CA ALA A 14 2.30 -9.09 20.24
C ALA A 14 2.83 -8.36 18.99
N GLY A 15 2.66 -8.92 17.79
CA GLY A 15 3.14 -8.40 16.53
C GLY A 15 2.24 -7.37 15.84
N HIS A 16 1.07 -6.99 16.36
CA HIS A 16 0.22 -6.00 15.68
C HIS A 16 0.89 -4.62 15.61
N MET A 17 1.52 -4.18 16.68
CA MET A 17 2.22 -2.89 16.69
C MET A 17 3.44 -2.91 15.77
N ASP A 18 4.16 -4.04 15.69
CA ASP A 18 5.29 -4.19 14.76
C ASP A 18 4.84 -4.02 13.31
N LEU A 19 3.63 -4.51 12.95
CA LEU A 19 3.07 -4.34 11.61
C LEU A 19 2.73 -2.88 11.32
N VAL A 20 2.16 -2.17 12.31
CA VAL A 20 1.83 -0.74 12.19
C VAL A 20 3.11 0.08 12.01
N GLU A 21 4.14 -0.20 12.82
CA GLU A 21 5.45 0.44 12.72
C GLU A 21 6.11 0.19 11.34
N ARG A 22 6.03 -1.03 10.82
CA ARG A 22 6.56 -1.37 9.48
C ARG A 22 5.82 -0.64 8.37
N LEU A 23 4.48 -0.52 8.43
CA LEU A 23 3.73 0.28 7.45
C LEU A 23 4.22 1.72 7.41
N HIS A 24 4.48 2.32 8.56
CA HIS A 24 5.01 3.68 8.64
C HIS A 24 6.46 3.74 8.13
N ALA A 25 7.30 2.83 8.60
CA ALA A 25 8.71 2.77 8.22
C ALA A 25 8.90 2.62 6.71
N ASN A 26 8.11 1.76 6.03
CA ASN A 26 8.17 1.56 4.59
C ASN A 26 7.94 2.87 3.82
N ALA A 27 6.94 3.67 4.21
CA ALA A 27 6.67 4.94 3.55
C ALA A 27 7.82 5.96 3.74
N LEU A 28 8.40 6.02 4.93
CA LEU A 28 9.55 6.89 5.23
C LEU A 28 10.84 6.40 4.56
N GLU A 29 11.03 5.09 4.41
CA GLU A 29 12.14 4.53 3.65
C GLU A 29 12.03 4.89 2.17
N LEU A 30 10.84 4.74 1.59
CA LEU A 30 10.62 5.14 0.20
C LEU A 30 10.85 6.63 -0.02
N GLN A 31 10.45 7.48 0.93
CA GLN A 31 10.74 8.91 0.88
C GLN A 31 12.26 9.18 0.84
N ARG A 32 13.06 8.43 1.63
CA ARG A 32 14.52 8.52 1.61
C ARG A 32 15.12 8.00 0.31
N ASP A 33 14.63 6.85 -0.17
CA ASP A 33 15.11 6.21 -1.41
C ASP A 33 14.89 7.10 -2.65
N LEU A 34 13.85 7.93 -2.64
CA LEU A 34 13.48 8.84 -3.73
C LEU A 34 13.96 10.27 -3.53
N ALA A 35 14.65 10.58 -2.41
CA ALA A 35 15.16 11.92 -2.15
C ALA A 35 16.15 12.38 -3.23
N GLY A 36 15.87 13.53 -3.85
CA GLY A 36 16.72 14.13 -4.87
C GLY A 36 16.55 13.57 -6.30
N ILE A 37 15.64 12.62 -6.50
CA ILE A 37 15.28 12.17 -7.85
C ILE A 37 14.50 13.27 -8.57
N THR A 38 14.92 13.62 -9.79
CA THR A 38 14.21 14.60 -10.61
C THR A 38 12.93 14.02 -11.21
N ASP A 39 11.97 14.88 -11.53
CA ASP A 39 10.72 14.47 -12.18
C ASP A 39 10.94 13.79 -13.53
N GLU A 40 11.93 14.24 -14.30
CA GLU A 40 12.31 13.63 -15.58
C GLU A 40 12.82 12.21 -15.35
N ALA A 41 13.77 12.04 -14.43
CA ALA A 41 14.29 10.74 -14.08
C ALA A 41 13.18 9.81 -13.54
N ALA A 42 12.33 10.28 -12.64
CA ALA A 42 11.24 9.48 -12.09
C ALA A 42 10.15 9.10 -13.11
N GLY A 43 9.97 9.91 -14.17
CA GLY A 43 9.01 9.65 -15.25
C GLY A 43 9.54 8.77 -16.37
N ALA A 44 10.87 8.58 -16.48
CA ALA A 44 11.47 7.75 -17.51
C ALA A 44 11.13 6.28 -17.30
N ARG A 45 10.69 5.60 -18.37
CA ARG A 45 10.40 4.16 -18.36
C ARG A 45 11.65 3.39 -18.81
N PRO A 46 12.01 2.28 -18.17
CA PRO A 46 13.14 1.44 -18.61
C PRO A 46 12.90 0.80 -19.98
N ALA A 47 11.66 0.40 -20.25
CA ALA A 47 11.18 -0.13 -21.53
C ALA A 47 9.71 0.25 -21.73
N ASP A 48 9.18 0.06 -22.96
CA ASP A 48 7.83 0.49 -23.32
C ASP A 48 6.71 -0.20 -22.50
N ASP A 49 6.97 -1.42 -22.04
CA ASP A 49 6.06 -2.25 -21.25
C ASP A 49 6.35 -2.23 -19.74
N GLU A 50 7.37 -1.48 -19.32
CA GLU A 50 7.73 -1.36 -17.91
C GLU A 50 7.24 -0.03 -17.30
N TRP A 51 7.01 -0.04 -15.99
CA TRP A 51 6.55 1.15 -15.28
C TRP A 51 7.71 2.08 -14.92
N SER A 52 7.43 3.37 -14.96
CA SER A 52 8.31 4.40 -14.39
C SER A 52 8.25 4.40 -12.86
N ILE A 53 9.21 5.07 -12.20
CA ILE A 53 9.17 5.27 -10.74
C ILE A 53 7.89 6.03 -10.34
N LYS A 54 7.45 7.03 -11.12
CA LYS A 54 6.19 7.74 -10.87
C LYS A 54 4.99 6.81 -10.93
N GLN A 55 4.94 5.89 -11.88
CA GLN A 55 3.86 4.92 -12.00
C GLN A 55 3.84 3.94 -10.83
N VAL A 56 4.99 3.40 -10.43
CA VAL A 56 5.05 2.51 -9.25
C VAL A 56 4.67 3.26 -7.98
N THR A 57 5.15 4.50 -7.78
CA THR A 57 4.81 5.32 -6.61
C THR A 57 3.33 5.69 -6.60
N GLY A 58 2.75 6.06 -7.74
CA GLY A 58 1.32 6.35 -7.88
C GLY A 58 0.45 5.14 -7.58
N HIS A 59 0.87 3.94 -8.02
CA HIS A 59 0.21 2.68 -7.66
C HIS A 59 0.22 2.42 -6.14
N LEU A 60 1.33 2.71 -5.48
CA LEU A 60 1.40 2.63 -4.01
C LEU A 60 0.47 3.63 -3.32
N CYS A 61 0.30 4.85 -3.86
CA CYS A 61 -0.67 5.83 -3.35
C CYS A 61 -2.10 5.31 -3.49
N ASP A 62 -2.49 4.79 -4.66
CA ASP A 62 -3.82 4.25 -4.90
C ASP A 62 -4.10 3.06 -3.97
N TYR A 63 -3.14 2.15 -3.85
CA TYR A 63 -3.25 1.02 -2.94
C TYR A 63 -3.39 1.46 -1.47
N ALA A 64 -2.60 2.46 -1.03
CA ALA A 64 -2.67 2.99 0.33
C ALA A 64 -4.05 3.59 0.64
N ARG A 65 -4.64 4.34 -0.30
CA ARG A 65 -5.98 4.92 -0.18
C ARG A 65 -7.05 3.82 -0.07
N HIS A 66 -7.03 2.84 -0.96
CA HIS A 66 -7.99 1.72 -0.93
C HIS A 66 -7.84 0.84 0.31
N LEU A 67 -6.60 0.62 0.78
CA LEU A 67 -6.36 -0.07 2.05
C LEU A 67 -7.02 0.69 3.21
N HIS A 68 -6.77 2.00 3.32
CA HIS A 68 -7.36 2.83 4.37
C HIS A 68 -8.89 2.76 4.37
N GLU A 69 -9.51 2.93 3.20
CA GLU A 69 -10.96 2.85 3.04
C GLU A 69 -11.54 1.49 3.46
N ARG A 70 -10.87 0.39 3.09
CA ARG A 70 -11.28 -0.98 3.46
C ARG A 70 -11.15 -1.21 4.97
N LEU A 71 -10.03 -0.81 5.56
CA LEU A 71 -9.83 -0.89 7.01
C LEU A 71 -10.87 -0.08 7.77
N TYR A 72 -11.11 1.16 7.35
CA TYR A 72 -12.13 2.02 7.94
C TYR A 72 -13.53 1.37 7.90
N LYS A 73 -13.92 0.81 6.75
CA LYS A 73 -15.21 0.10 6.61
C LYS A 73 -15.31 -1.09 7.55
N ILE A 74 -14.27 -1.93 7.68
CA ILE A 74 -14.27 -3.09 8.57
C ILE A 74 -14.36 -2.66 10.04
N ILE A 75 -13.73 -1.55 10.40
CA ILE A 75 -13.77 -1.01 11.76
C ILE A 75 -15.17 -0.48 12.11
N LYS A 76 -15.83 0.19 11.19
CA LYS A 76 -17.11 0.88 11.42
C LYS A 76 -18.35 0.02 11.16
N LEU A 77 -18.25 -0.99 10.30
CA LEU A 77 -19.37 -1.80 9.84
C LEU A 77 -19.17 -3.28 10.21
N GLU A 78 -20.26 -4.04 10.24
CA GLU A 78 -20.20 -5.49 10.43
C GLU A 78 -20.10 -6.21 9.07
N GLU A 79 -19.02 -6.96 8.86
CA GLU A 79 -18.70 -7.71 7.64
C GLU A 79 -19.02 -6.96 6.32
N PRO A 80 -18.51 -5.71 6.13
CA PRO A 80 -18.84 -4.92 4.95
C PRO A 80 -18.36 -5.59 3.67
N ARG A 81 -19.04 -5.32 2.56
CA ARG A 81 -18.52 -5.63 1.22
C ARG A 81 -17.35 -4.69 0.90
N LEU A 82 -16.25 -5.29 0.43
CA LEU A 82 -15.04 -4.58 0.02
C LEU A 82 -14.90 -4.71 -1.49
N PRO A 83 -15.29 -3.67 -2.26
CA PRO A 83 -15.25 -3.74 -3.71
C PRO A 83 -13.83 -3.91 -4.23
N TYR A 84 -13.73 -4.59 -5.35
CA TYR A 84 -12.52 -4.60 -6.16
C TYR A 84 -12.26 -3.18 -6.70
N TRP A 85 -11.02 -2.85 -6.93
CA TRP A 85 -10.61 -1.65 -7.66
C TRP A 85 -9.65 -2.04 -8.78
N ASP A 86 -9.72 -1.33 -9.88
CA ASP A 86 -8.91 -1.55 -11.06
C ASP A 86 -7.87 -0.43 -11.23
N GLN A 87 -6.62 -0.80 -11.46
CA GLN A 87 -5.52 0.14 -11.59
C GLN A 87 -5.67 1.02 -12.84
N ASP A 88 -6.12 0.43 -13.94
CA ASP A 88 -6.26 1.16 -15.19
C ASP A 88 -7.38 2.21 -15.10
N GLU A 89 -8.47 1.89 -14.37
CA GLU A 89 -9.53 2.86 -14.07
C GLU A 89 -9.02 4.00 -13.18
N GLU A 90 -8.17 3.72 -12.18
CA GLU A 90 -7.58 4.75 -11.34
C GLU A 90 -6.67 5.68 -12.16
N TRP A 91 -5.82 5.11 -13.01
CA TRP A 91 -4.92 5.90 -13.86
C TRP A 91 -5.63 6.64 -14.99
N ALA A 92 -6.79 6.18 -15.45
CA ALA A 92 -7.66 6.94 -16.35
C ALA A 92 -8.20 8.21 -15.68
N LYS A 93 -8.39 8.19 -14.35
CA LYS A 93 -8.81 9.36 -13.58
C LYS A 93 -7.64 10.29 -13.25
N ARG A 94 -6.46 9.72 -12.99
CA ARG A 94 -5.26 10.45 -12.59
C ARG A 94 -3.99 9.73 -13.05
N ASP A 95 -3.39 10.23 -14.14
CA ASP A 95 -2.10 9.71 -14.60
C ASP A 95 -0.96 10.06 -13.60
N PRO A 96 -0.31 9.07 -12.98
CA PRO A 96 0.78 9.35 -12.06
C PRO A 96 1.99 10.01 -12.73
N ASN A 97 2.20 9.83 -14.04
CA ASN A 97 3.29 10.50 -14.75
C ASN A 97 3.09 12.01 -14.90
N ALA A 98 1.86 12.50 -14.81
CA ALA A 98 1.55 13.93 -14.80
C ALA A 98 1.84 14.61 -13.45
N ALA A 99 1.95 13.83 -12.37
CA ALA A 99 2.24 14.36 -11.05
C ALA A 99 3.76 14.58 -10.85
N ARG A 100 4.12 15.43 -9.88
CA ARG A 100 5.51 15.53 -9.42
C ARG A 100 5.82 14.36 -8.50
N ILE A 101 7.05 13.83 -8.58
CA ILE A 101 7.46 12.71 -7.73
C ILE A 101 7.40 13.08 -6.24
N ASP A 102 7.79 14.29 -5.86
CA ASP A 102 7.71 14.78 -4.49
C ASP A 102 6.27 14.84 -3.96
N ASP A 103 5.29 15.13 -4.83
CA ASP A 103 3.88 15.16 -4.45
C ASP A 103 3.34 13.77 -4.22
N LEU A 104 3.69 12.80 -5.07
CA LEU A 104 3.33 11.39 -4.90
C LEU A 104 3.90 10.81 -3.60
N VAL A 105 5.17 11.10 -3.32
CA VAL A 105 5.83 10.64 -2.08
C VAL A 105 5.17 11.25 -0.85
N ARG A 106 4.87 12.55 -0.84
CA ARG A 106 4.16 13.20 0.26
C ARG A 106 2.76 12.64 0.46
N GLU A 107 2.04 12.37 -0.63
CA GLU A 107 0.73 11.74 -0.58
C GLU A 107 0.79 10.36 0.07
N LEU A 108 1.73 9.51 -0.35
CA LEU A 108 1.91 8.17 0.21
C LEU A 108 2.20 8.22 1.71
N VAL A 109 3.14 9.07 2.14
CA VAL A 109 3.48 9.25 3.55
C VAL A 109 2.27 9.70 4.36
N ALA A 110 1.52 10.68 3.85
CA ALA A 110 0.32 11.19 4.53
C ALA A 110 -0.77 10.11 4.66
N GLN A 111 -1.06 9.36 3.59
CA GLN A 111 -2.05 8.29 3.61
C GLN A 111 -1.65 7.13 4.54
N ARG A 112 -0.36 6.75 4.56
CA ARG A 112 0.15 5.75 5.50
C ARG A 112 0.04 6.25 6.94
N GLY A 113 0.33 7.53 7.20
CA GLY A 113 0.13 8.15 8.50
C GLY A 113 -1.32 8.04 9.00
N GLN A 114 -2.29 8.35 8.17
CA GLN A 114 -3.72 8.19 8.50
C GLN A 114 -4.10 6.73 8.80
N THR A 115 -3.54 5.78 8.04
CA THR A 115 -3.77 4.34 8.29
C THR A 115 -3.14 3.89 9.59
N VAL A 116 -1.94 4.37 9.90
CA VAL A 116 -1.24 4.11 11.17
C VAL A 116 -2.05 4.63 12.36
N GLU A 117 -2.54 5.87 12.30
CA GLU A 117 -3.43 6.44 13.34
C GLU A 117 -4.67 5.58 13.54
N LEU A 118 -5.33 5.17 12.45
CA LEU A 118 -6.52 4.32 12.49
C LEU A 118 -6.26 2.97 13.17
N LEU A 119 -5.09 2.36 12.95
CA LEU A 119 -4.72 1.05 13.47
C LEU A 119 -4.15 1.10 14.90
N THR A 120 -3.51 2.20 15.29
CA THR A 120 -2.88 2.35 16.62
C THR A 120 -3.89 2.29 17.74
N ASP A 121 -5.11 2.80 17.52
CA ASP A 121 -6.20 2.82 18.51
C ASP A 121 -6.98 1.51 18.56
N LEU A 122 -6.67 0.53 17.70
CA LEU A 122 -7.38 -0.74 17.68
C LEU A 122 -6.91 -1.66 18.81
N VAL A 123 -7.86 -2.11 19.63
CA VAL A 123 -7.62 -3.20 20.57
C VAL A 123 -7.37 -4.51 19.80
N HIS A 124 -6.51 -5.38 20.34
CA HIS A 124 -5.97 -6.51 19.60
C HIS A 124 -7.03 -7.47 19.00
N TRP A 125 -8.16 -7.70 19.66
CA TRP A 125 -9.23 -8.58 19.11
C TRP A 125 -9.94 -7.98 17.90
N ASN A 126 -9.92 -6.67 17.72
CA ASN A 126 -10.50 -6.03 16.54
C ASN A 126 -9.71 -6.34 15.24
N TRP A 127 -8.46 -6.75 15.36
CA TRP A 127 -7.66 -7.18 14.22
C TRP A 127 -8.21 -8.43 13.51
N ALA A 128 -9.02 -9.21 14.19
CA ALA A 128 -9.74 -10.36 13.62
C ALA A 128 -11.06 -9.98 12.93
N ARG A 129 -11.51 -8.72 13.02
CA ARG A 129 -12.71 -8.26 12.30
C ARG A 129 -12.48 -8.39 10.80
N CYS A 130 -13.54 -8.79 10.08
CA CYS A 130 -13.46 -9.12 8.65
C CYS A 130 -14.40 -8.25 7.81
N GLY A 131 -14.05 -8.12 6.53
CA GLY A 131 -14.94 -7.72 5.44
C GLY A 131 -15.03 -8.83 4.40
N ARG A 132 -15.93 -8.67 3.43
CA ARG A 132 -16.13 -9.60 2.31
C ARG A 132 -15.57 -8.98 1.03
N HIS A 133 -14.41 -9.45 0.62
CA HIS A 133 -13.78 -9.05 -0.64
C HIS A 133 -14.32 -9.89 -1.79
N GLU A 134 -14.56 -9.29 -2.94
CA GLU A 134 -15.21 -9.97 -4.08
C GLU A 134 -14.43 -11.19 -4.59
N THR A 135 -13.09 -11.11 -4.60
CA THR A 135 -12.22 -12.18 -5.12
C THR A 135 -11.54 -12.99 -4.01
N LEU A 136 -11.28 -12.41 -2.84
CA LEU A 136 -10.55 -13.04 -1.74
C LEU A 136 -11.47 -13.65 -0.67
N GLY A 137 -12.79 -13.41 -0.79
CA GLY A 137 -13.75 -13.86 0.21
C GLY A 137 -13.61 -13.08 1.53
N ARG A 138 -13.76 -13.77 2.64
CA ARG A 138 -13.68 -13.16 3.98
C ARG A 138 -12.23 -12.85 4.32
N ILE A 139 -11.93 -11.57 4.54
CA ILE A 139 -10.58 -11.07 4.82
C ILE A 139 -10.56 -10.19 6.07
N SER A 140 -9.63 -10.47 7.00
CA SER A 140 -9.50 -9.72 8.25
C SER A 140 -8.64 -8.46 8.09
N ILE A 141 -8.72 -7.54 9.08
CA ILE A 141 -7.80 -6.40 9.21
C ILE A 141 -6.35 -6.88 9.18
N ARG A 142 -6.02 -7.90 9.98
CA ARG A 142 -4.67 -8.48 10.00
C ARG A 142 -4.20 -8.94 8.63
N MET A 143 -5.03 -9.68 7.91
CA MET A 143 -4.70 -10.14 6.56
C MET A 143 -4.52 -9.00 5.56
N LEU A 144 -5.32 -7.94 5.65
CA LEU A 144 -5.16 -6.75 4.80
C LEU A 144 -3.83 -6.05 5.07
N VAL A 145 -3.43 -5.91 6.32
CA VAL A 145 -2.15 -5.29 6.70
C VAL A 145 -0.97 -6.14 6.27
N ASP A 146 -1.00 -7.46 6.49
CA ASP A 146 0.04 -8.39 6.03
C ASP A 146 0.21 -8.32 4.49
N ARG A 147 -0.91 -8.26 3.74
CA ARG A 147 -0.88 -8.09 2.28
C ARG A 147 -0.28 -6.74 1.87
N ALA A 148 -0.60 -5.67 2.58
CA ALA A 148 -0.08 -4.36 2.29
C ALA A 148 1.44 -4.30 2.49
N LEU A 149 1.96 -4.91 3.54
CA LEU A 149 3.40 -4.99 3.77
C LEU A 149 4.13 -5.76 2.67
N ALA A 150 3.60 -6.93 2.27
CA ALA A 150 4.18 -7.71 1.18
C ALA A 150 4.13 -6.95 -0.16
N HIS A 151 3.06 -6.22 -0.43
CA HIS A 151 2.89 -5.38 -1.60
C HIS A 151 3.90 -4.21 -1.60
N ASP A 152 4.05 -3.53 -0.46
CA ASP A 152 5.04 -2.45 -0.31
C ASP A 152 6.46 -2.98 -0.55
N GLU A 153 6.85 -4.10 0.04
CA GLU A 153 8.18 -4.71 -0.12
C GLU A 153 8.48 -5.02 -1.60
N GLN A 154 7.52 -5.58 -2.32
CA GLN A 154 7.66 -5.88 -3.75
C GLN A 154 7.91 -4.61 -4.57
N HIS A 155 7.09 -3.58 -4.39
CA HIS A 155 7.20 -2.34 -5.16
C HIS A 155 8.39 -1.46 -4.75
N MET A 156 8.77 -1.47 -3.48
CA MET A 156 10.01 -0.81 -3.02
C MET A 156 11.25 -1.47 -3.63
N ALA A 157 11.28 -2.79 -3.75
CA ALA A 157 12.36 -3.48 -4.46
C ALA A 157 12.43 -3.07 -5.94
N THR A 158 11.29 -2.96 -6.61
CA THR A 158 11.19 -2.47 -7.99
C THR A 158 11.74 -1.04 -8.10
N ILE A 159 11.32 -0.13 -7.24
CA ILE A 159 11.79 1.26 -7.23
C ILE A 159 13.30 1.32 -7.01
N ARG A 160 13.83 0.58 -6.04
CA ARG A 160 15.28 0.53 -5.76
C ARG A 160 16.08 0.03 -6.97
N SER A 161 15.56 -0.98 -7.67
CA SER A 161 16.16 -1.47 -8.92
C SER A 161 16.16 -0.39 -10.01
N LEU A 162 15.06 0.34 -10.16
CA LEU A 162 14.94 1.43 -11.13
C LEU A 162 15.87 2.61 -10.80
N VAL A 163 16.06 2.91 -9.52
CA VAL A 163 17.01 3.95 -9.07
C VAL A 163 18.47 3.52 -9.33
N ALA A 164 18.82 2.27 -9.05
CA ALA A 164 20.17 1.75 -9.20
C ALA A 164 20.60 1.57 -10.69
N GLY A 165 19.66 1.41 -11.60
CA GLY A 165 19.91 1.23 -13.04
C GLY A 165 20.11 2.53 -13.82
N ARG A 166 20.27 3.67 -13.16
CA ARG A 166 20.35 5.03 -13.76
C ARG A 166 21.73 5.61 -13.70
#